data_611e5f10be9911a28f912cdddee742e1
#
_entry.id   611e5f10be9911a28f912cdddee742e1
#
_cell.length_a   1.000
_cell.length_b   1.000
_cell.length_c   1.000
_cell.angle_alpha   90.00
_cell.angle_beta   90.00
_cell.angle_gamma   90.00
#
_symmetry.space_group_name_H-M   'P 1'
#
loop_
_entity.id
_entity.type
_entity.pdbx_description
1 polymer ?
#
loop_
_entity_poly.entity_id
_entity_poly.type
_entity_poly.pdbx_seq_one_letter_code
_entity_poly.pdbx_strand_id
1 'polypeptide(L)'
;MSKTDIQIAREAKMKPIDEILAKINVPDEPNAFSPMGRHIAKINLGYLDQLKDKKNGKLILVTAITPTPAGEGKTTTSVGLSDGLNKIGKKSIVCLREPSLGPSFGLKGGAAGGGYAQVVPMEQINLHFTGDFHAITSAHNLLSALIDNHIYWGNKLNIDVRRVSWRRIMDMNDRSLRSIIVDLGGVANGYPRQDSFDITVASELMAIFCLATDLKDLEKRISNITIGYTRDKTPIYAKDLNAHGPMTVLLKEAIRPNVTQTLENNPAIIHGGPFANIAHGCNSVIATKAGLKLADYVVTEAGFGADLGAEKFLNIKCRKSGIKPDCVVIVATIRALKMHGGVTKDELKNENVKALKKGLVNLERHINNTRKFGIPVTIAVNHFITDTEKEMKTLLDFCKTQGVKASKCTHWSNGSEGTKELANNVVKICEDNQDTFKYLYEDKLSLFKKIEKIAQEIYHASEVVADTKVRQQLKEFEEKGYGNLPVCIAKTQYSFSTDPNLKGAPTGHVLPVREVRLSSGAEFVVVVCGEIMTMPGLPRVPAADSIKLNDAGEIEGLF
;
A
#
# COMPACT_ATOMS: atom_id res chain seq x y z
N MET A 1 -31.95 -12.27 0.80
CA MET A 1 -30.56 -12.19 0.32
C MET A 1 -29.85 -11.11 1.13
N SER A 2 -28.59 -11.31 1.51
CA SER A 2 -27.80 -10.23 2.11
C SER A 2 -27.54 -9.14 1.08
N LYS A 3 -27.60 -7.85 1.49
CA LYS A 3 -27.28 -6.73 0.63
C LYS A 3 -25.83 -6.81 0.15
N THR A 4 -25.55 -6.36 -1.05
CA THR A 4 -24.19 -6.20 -1.58
C THR A 4 -23.52 -4.97 -0.99
N ASP A 5 -22.18 -4.90 -1.06
CA ASP A 5 -21.43 -3.77 -0.51
C ASP A 5 -21.85 -2.43 -1.13
N ILE A 6 -22.12 -2.39 -2.45
CA ILE A 6 -22.61 -1.19 -3.14
C ILE A 6 -24.02 -0.79 -2.69
N GLN A 7 -24.92 -1.76 -2.43
CA GLN A 7 -26.26 -1.46 -1.90
C GLN A 7 -26.20 -0.87 -0.50
N ILE A 8 -25.32 -1.41 0.37
CA ILE A 8 -25.09 -0.85 1.71
C ILE A 8 -24.53 0.57 1.61
N ALA A 9 -23.56 0.80 0.72
CA ALA A 9 -22.96 2.12 0.52
C ALA A 9 -23.96 3.17 0.02
N ARG A 10 -24.87 2.81 -0.88
CA ARG A 10 -25.92 3.71 -1.39
C ARG A 10 -26.97 4.11 -0.35
N GLU A 11 -27.24 3.24 0.59
CA GLU A 11 -28.15 3.52 1.70
C GLU A 11 -27.53 4.42 2.79
N ALA A 12 -26.24 4.71 2.67
CA ALA A 12 -25.51 5.51 3.65
C ALA A 12 -26.10 6.93 3.79
N LYS A 13 -26.37 7.35 5.01
CA LYS A 13 -26.76 8.72 5.34
C LYS A 13 -25.52 9.56 5.54
N MET A 14 -24.88 9.92 4.43
CA MET A 14 -23.65 10.73 4.47
C MET A 14 -23.94 12.14 4.99
N LYS A 15 -23.04 12.64 5.82
CA LYS A 15 -23.02 14.02 6.29
C LYS A 15 -22.23 14.92 5.35
N PRO A 16 -22.52 16.23 5.31
CA PRO A 16 -21.65 17.20 4.67
C PRO A 16 -20.22 17.12 5.22
N ILE A 17 -19.25 17.40 4.37
CA ILE A 17 -17.84 17.19 4.74
C ILE A 17 -17.33 18.12 5.85
N ASP A 18 -17.87 19.31 5.94
CA ASP A 18 -17.61 20.29 7.02
C ASP A 18 -17.98 19.72 8.39
N GLU A 19 -19.13 19.02 8.50
CA GLU A 19 -19.53 18.35 9.74
C GLU A 19 -18.55 17.21 10.13
N ILE A 20 -17.99 16.51 9.14
CA ILE A 20 -16.99 15.46 9.38
C ILE A 20 -15.66 16.08 9.84
N LEU A 21 -15.23 17.15 9.20
CA LEU A 21 -14.01 17.88 9.52
C LEU A 21 -14.09 18.54 10.91
N ALA A 22 -15.27 19.03 11.30
CA ALA A 22 -15.52 19.58 12.64
C ALA A 22 -15.25 18.54 13.75
N LYS A 23 -15.54 17.25 13.53
CA LYS A 23 -15.25 16.17 14.51
C LYS A 23 -13.75 16.04 14.84
N ILE A 24 -12.89 16.45 13.93
CA ILE A 24 -11.43 16.41 14.09
C ILE A 24 -10.83 17.81 14.27
N ASN A 25 -11.68 18.79 14.61
CA ASN A 25 -11.30 20.17 14.89
C ASN A 25 -10.59 20.88 13.72
N VAL A 26 -10.94 20.54 12.48
CA VAL A 26 -10.57 21.33 11.30
C VAL A 26 -11.60 22.45 11.16
N PRO A 27 -11.20 23.73 11.20
CA PRO A 27 -12.14 24.84 11.12
C PRO A 27 -12.73 24.95 9.71
N ASP A 28 -13.97 25.42 9.63
CA ASP A 28 -14.64 25.72 8.35
C ASP A 28 -14.12 27.06 7.81
N GLU A 29 -12.90 27.03 7.31
CA GLU A 29 -12.20 28.16 6.75
C GLU A 29 -11.52 27.79 5.43
N PRO A 30 -11.49 28.69 4.44
CA PRO A 30 -10.84 28.44 3.14
C PRO A 30 -9.35 28.07 3.26
N ASN A 31 -8.70 28.47 4.34
CA ASN A 31 -7.29 28.15 4.60
C ASN A 31 -7.08 26.72 5.12
N ALA A 32 -8.10 26.09 5.69
CA ALA A 32 -7.99 24.77 6.31
C ALA A 32 -8.23 23.66 5.30
N PHE A 33 -9.24 23.76 4.46
CA PHE A 33 -9.57 22.76 3.46
C PHE A 33 -10.27 23.36 2.23
N SER A 34 -10.35 22.58 1.17
CA SER A 34 -11.13 22.90 -0.04
C SER A 34 -12.12 21.76 -0.30
N PRO A 35 -13.44 22.03 -0.37
CA PRO A 35 -14.42 21.01 -0.68
C PRO A 35 -14.27 20.53 -2.12
N MET A 36 -14.42 19.22 -2.32
CA MET A 36 -14.48 18.53 -3.60
C MET A 36 -15.86 17.91 -3.77
N GLY A 37 -16.89 18.75 -3.80
CA GLY A 37 -18.30 18.38 -3.69
C GLY A 37 -18.75 18.32 -2.22
N ARG A 38 -19.90 17.65 -1.98
CA ARG A 38 -20.56 17.71 -0.66
C ARG A 38 -19.93 16.83 0.42
N HIS A 39 -19.28 15.73 0.02
CA HIS A 39 -18.88 14.66 0.93
C HIS A 39 -17.36 14.39 0.96
N ILE A 40 -16.60 15.15 0.20
CA ILE A 40 -15.14 15.00 0.05
C ILE A 40 -14.49 16.38 0.18
N ALA A 41 -13.31 16.44 0.80
CA ALA A 41 -12.49 17.64 0.84
C ALA A 41 -11.01 17.31 0.74
N LYS A 42 -10.20 18.27 0.30
CA LYS A 42 -8.74 18.23 0.42
C LYS A 42 -8.27 19.15 1.55
N ILE A 43 -7.47 18.62 2.47
CA ILE A 43 -6.86 19.44 3.55
C ILE A 43 -5.70 20.25 2.98
N ASN A 44 -5.62 21.51 3.31
CA ASN A 44 -4.57 22.41 2.87
C ASN A 44 -3.24 22.14 3.60
N LEU A 45 -2.14 22.08 2.87
CA LEU A 45 -0.81 21.85 3.47
C LEU A 45 -0.44 22.96 4.45
N GLY A 46 -0.74 24.22 4.12
CA GLY A 46 -0.48 25.36 5.03
C GLY A 46 -1.20 25.25 6.38
N TYR A 47 -2.40 24.65 6.40
CA TYR A 47 -3.08 24.34 7.66
C TYR A 47 -2.37 23.24 8.43
N LEU A 48 -1.93 22.17 7.74
CA LEU A 48 -1.17 21.09 8.38
C LEU A 48 0.16 21.58 8.97
N ASP A 49 0.82 22.53 8.33
CA ASP A 49 2.04 23.17 8.84
C ASP A 49 1.82 23.90 10.15
N GLN A 50 0.65 24.51 10.36
CA GLN A 50 0.28 25.15 11.63
C GLN A 50 0.14 24.14 12.78
N LEU A 51 -0.15 22.86 12.45
CA LEU A 51 -0.30 21.80 13.45
C LEU A 51 1.01 21.06 13.75
N LYS A 52 2.15 21.44 13.16
CA LYS A 52 3.43 20.71 13.28
C LYS A 52 3.87 20.46 14.71
N ASP A 53 3.66 21.43 15.60
CA ASP A 53 4.07 21.36 17.02
C ASP A 53 3.03 20.67 17.94
N LYS A 54 1.83 20.36 17.40
CA LYS A 54 0.82 19.61 18.15
C LYS A 54 1.31 18.19 18.39
N LYS A 55 1.05 17.65 19.60
CA LYS A 55 1.38 16.26 19.95
C LYS A 55 0.71 15.28 18.97
N ASN A 56 1.44 14.28 18.54
CA ASN A 56 0.89 13.20 17.71
C ASN A 56 -0.05 12.30 18.51
N GLY A 57 -1.12 11.85 17.85
CA GLY A 57 -1.91 10.73 18.32
C GLY A 57 -1.16 9.40 18.20
N LYS A 58 -1.82 8.32 18.59
CA LYS A 58 -1.31 6.94 18.54
C LYS A 58 -1.50 6.35 17.15
N LEU A 59 -0.46 5.71 16.61
CA LEU A 59 -0.49 5.07 15.30
C LEU A 59 -0.70 3.56 15.41
N ILE A 60 -1.77 3.06 14.82
CA ILE A 60 -2.09 1.63 14.73
C ILE A 60 -1.86 1.17 13.29
N LEU A 61 -0.98 0.20 13.12
CA LEU A 61 -0.74 -0.43 11.82
C LEU A 61 -1.56 -1.72 11.70
N VAL A 62 -2.49 -1.76 10.76
CA VAL A 62 -3.23 -2.98 10.40
C VAL A 62 -2.51 -3.69 9.26
N THR A 63 -2.19 -4.94 9.48
CA THR A 63 -1.61 -5.85 8.50
C THR A 63 -2.33 -7.18 8.53
N ALA A 64 -1.84 -8.23 7.86
CA ALA A 64 -2.49 -9.54 7.88
C ALA A 64 -1.47 -10.68 7.83
N ILE A 65 -1.96 -11.89 8.02
CA ILE A 65 -1.29 -13.12 7.62
C ILE A 65 -1.03 -13.15 6.11
N THR A 66 -0.25 -14.10 5.63
CA THR A 66 -0.01 -14.27 4.19
C THR A 66 -1.33 -14.38 3.42
N PRO A 67 -1.57 -13.52 2.39
CA PRO A 67 -2.85 -13.50 1.69
C PRO A 67 -3.14 -14.80 0.96
N THR A 68 -4.44 -15.07 0.83
CA THR A 68 -4.99 -16.21 0.10
C THR A 68 -6.09 -15.74 -0.87
N PRO A 69 -6.49 -16.57 -1.85
CA PRO A 69 -7.65 -16.25 -2.69
C PRO A 69 -8.98 -16.09 -1.94
N ALA A 70 -9.02 -16.47 -0.65
CA ALA A 70 -10.20 -16.28 0.20
C ALA A 70 -10.35 -14.84 0.72
N GLY A 71 -9.26 -14.04 0.67
CA GLY A 71 -9.21 -12.69 1.24
C GLY A 71 -9.13 -12.67 2.76
N GLU A 72 -8.48 -11.66 3.33
CA GLU A 72 -8.29 -11.50 4.78
C GLU A 72 -9.11 -10.36 5.37
N GLY A 73 -9.53 -9.39 4.52
CA GLY A 73 -10.37 -8.26 4.94
C GLY A 73 -9.63 -7.18 5.74
N LYS A 74 -8.39 -6.86 5.38
CA LYS A 74 -7.59 -5.81 6.05
C LYS A 74 -8.29 -4.46 6.06
N THR A 75 -8.70 -3.96 4.90
CA THR A 75 -9.34 -2.64 4.78
C THR A 75 -10.63 -2.58 5.56
N THR A 76 -11.47 -3.62 5.46
CA THR A 76 -12.69 -3.75 6.25
C THR A 76 -12.40 -3.71 7.74
N THR A 77 -11.34 -4.41 8.19
CA THR A 77 -10.90 -4.40 9.60
C THR A 77 -10.33 -3.03 10.01
N SER A 78 -9.61 -2.35 9.13
CA SER A 78 -9.06 -1.01 9.42
C SER A 78 -10.18 0.02 9.63
N VAL A 79 -11.19 0.01 8.75
CA VAL A 79 -12.38 0.86 8.88
C VAL A 79 -13.16 0.50 10.13
N GLY A 80 -13.48 -0.79 10.32
CA GLY A 80 -14.22 -1.27 11.48
C GLY A 80 -13.53 -0.96 12.81
N LEU A 81 -12.19 -1.08 12.88
CA LEU A 81 -11.43 -0.72 14.08
C LEU A 81 -11.48 0.77 14.35
N SER A 82 -11.33 1.63 13.33
CA SER A 82 -11.44 3.08 13.51
C SER A 82 -12.84 3.49 13.98
N ASP A 83 -13.89 2.90 13.41
CA ASP A 83 -15.26 3.10 13.87
C ASP A 83 -15.45 2.55 15.29
N GLY A 84 -14.89 1.40 15.63
CA GLY A 84 -14.90 0.84 16.98
C GLY A 84 -14.22 1.71 18.01
N LEU A 85 -13.07 2.35 17.66
CA LEU A 85 -12.41 3.33 18.52
C LEU A 85 -13.30 4.56 18.76
N ASN A 86 -13.92 5.10 17.71
CA ASN A 86 -14.88 6.20 17.84
C ASN A 86 -16.09 5.78 18.69
N LYS A 87 -16.59 4.56 18.54
CA LYS A 87 -17.71 4.00 19.31
C LYS A 87 -17.44 3.93 20.81
N ILE A 88 -16.21 3.67 21.22
CA ILE A 88 -15.79 3.67 22.64
C ILE A 88 -15.34 5.04 23.14
N GLY A 89 -15.62 6.12 22.38
CA GLY A 89 -15.35 7.50 22.77
C GLY A 89 -13.92 7.99 22.53
N LYS A 90 -13.12 7.28 21.73
CA LYS A 90 -11.78 7.72 21.32
C LYS A 90 -11.87 8.42 19.97
N LYS A 91 -11.22 9.58 19.80
CA LYS A 91 -11.17 10.28 18.52
C LYS A 91 -10.22 9.55 17.57
N SER A 92 -10.75 8.89 16.56
CA SER A 92 -9.98 8.07 15.59
C SER A 92 -10.24 8.48 14.14
N ILE A 93 -9.18 8.40 13.33
CA ILE A 93 -9.20 8.55 11.87
C ILE A 93 -8.62 7.28 11.24
N VAL A 94 -9.25 6.79 10.17
CA VAL A 94 -8.65 5.77 9.32
C VAL A 94 -7.92 6.41 8.14
N CYS A 95 -6.69 5.96 7.85
CA CYS A 95 -5.87 6.41 6.72
C CYS A 95 -5.63 5.25 5.75
N LEU A 96 -6.19 5.35 4.55
CA LEU A 96 -6.23 4.28 3.55
C LEU A 96 -5.52 4.69 2.26
N ARG A 97 -5.24 3.69 1.42
CA ARG A 97 -4.82 3.91 0.03
C ARG A 97 -6.02 4.18 -0.85
N GLU A 98 -5.81 4.99 -1.86
CA GLU A 98 -6.73 5.14 -2.98
C GLU A 98 -6.64 3.91 -3.90
N PRO A 99 -7.76 3.34 -4.37
CA PRO A 99 -7.74 2.18 -5.27
C PRO A 99 -7.33 2.55 -6.68
N SER A 100 -6.64 1.61 -7.36
CA SER A 100 -6.31 1.68 -8.79
C SER A 100 -7.44 1.07 -9.62
N LEU A 101 -7.70 1.66 -10.79
CA LEU A 101 -8.71 1.17 -11.73
C LEU A 101 -8.38 -0.23 -12.27
N GLY A 102 -7.11 -0.53 -12.52
CA GLY A 102 -6.70 -1.82 -13.06
C GLY A 102 -7.18 -3.01 -12.23
N PRO A 103 -6.86 -3.12 -10.92
CA PRO A 103 -7.43 -4.14 -10.05
C PRO A 103 -8.95 -4.10 -9.95
N SER A 104 -9.57 -2.91 -9.90
CA SER A 104 -11.03 -2.75 -9.79
C SER A 104 -11.78 -3.35 -10.97
N PHE A 105 -11.29 -3.18 -12.18
CA PHE A 105 -11.85 -3.77 -13.40
C PHE A 105 -11.29 -5.16 -13.72
N GLY A 106 -10.22 -5.59 -13.05
CA GLY A 106 -9.55 -6.87 -13.26
C GLY A 106 -10.05 -8.00 -12.36
N LEU A 107 -9.60 -8.03 -11.12
CA LEU A 107 -9.73 -9.20 -10.23
C LEU A 107 -10.67 -9.00 -9.03
N LYS A 108 -11.48 -7.97 -8.96
CA LYS A 108 -12.18 -7.52 -7.74
C LYS A 108 -11.24 -7.03 -6.63
N GLY A 109 -11.52 -5.91 -6.08
CA GLY A 109 -10.82 -5.38 -4.94
C GLY A 109 -10.81 -3.87 -4.93
N GLY A 110 -11.95 -3.26 -4.63
CA GLY A 110 -11.99 -1.87 -4.18
C GLY A 110 -11.25 -1.71 -2.85
N ALA A 111 -10.79 -0.49 -2.55
CA ALA A 111 -10.15 -0.17 -1.28
C ALA A 111 -11.10 0.53 -0.30
N ALA A 112 -12.41 0.37 -0.48
CA ALA A 112 -13.43 1.05 0.33
C ALA A 112 -13.85 0.26 1.60
N GLY A 113 -13.38 -0.95 1.79
CA GLY A 113 -13.87 -1.86 2.84
C GLY A 113 -15.00 -2.75 2.34
N GLY A 114 -15.85 -3.25 3.23
CA GLY A 114 -16.98 -4.11 2.87
C GLY A 114 -18.00 -4.25 3.99
N GLY A 115 -19.22 -4.67 3.65
CA GLY A 115 -20.34 -4.75 4.59
C GLY A 115 -20.63 -3.41 5.26
N TYR A 116 -20.80 -3.44 6.57
CA TYR A 116 -21.03 -2.22 7.36
C TYR A 116 -19.74 -1.52 7.83
N ALA A 117 -18.57 -1.95 7.37
CA ALA A 117 -17.28 -1.30 7.62
C ALA A 117 -16.68 -0.81 6.29
N GLN A 118 -17.24 0.28 5.76
CA GLN A 118 -16.86 0.90 4.49
C GLN A 118 -16.62 2.39 4.64
N VAL A 119 -15.80 2.94 3.72
CA VAL A 119 -15.70 4.37 3.46
C VAL A 119 -16.60 4.76 2.30
N VAL A 120 -17.22 5.93 2.39
CA VAL A 120 -18.18 6.43 1.40
C VAL A 120 -17.85 7.88 1.02
N PRO A 121 -18.14 8.28 -0.24
CA PRO A 121 -18.91 7.62 -1.30
C PRO A 121 -18.11 6.53 -2.04
N MET A 122 -18.53 5.28 -1.95
CA MET A 122 -17.76 4.12 -2.42
C MET A 122 -17.52 4.13 -3.93
N GLU A 123 -18.54 4.46 -4.73
CA GLU A 123 -18.42 4.48 -6.20
C GLU A 123 -17.38 5.51 -6.66
N GLN A 124 -17.40 6.73 -6.11
CA GLN A 124 -16.42 7.78 -6.45
C GLN A 124 -15.00 7.37 -6.03
N ILE A 125 -14.85 6.80 -4.84
CA ILE A 125 -13.55 6.35 -4.33
C ILE A 125 -12.94 5.27 -5.23
N ASN A 126 -13.75 4.31 -5.72
CA ASN A 126 -13.27 3.19 -6.53
C ASN A 126 -13.10 3.51 -8.02
N LEU A 127 -13.62 4.62 -8.50
CA LEU A 127 -13.54 5.04 -9.91
C LEU A 127 -12.67 6.30 -10.07
N HIS A 128 -13.28 7.47 -10.00
CA HIS A 128 -12.60 8.76 -10.11
C HIS A 128 -12.86 9.57 -8.84
N PHE A 129 -11.92 9.48 -7.89
CA PHE A 129 -12.10 10.09 -6.58
C PHE A 129 -11.91 11.62 -6.62
N THR A 130 -10.67 12.08 -6.68
CA THR A 130 -10.33 13.51 -6.71
C THR A 130 -9.36 13.88 -7.83
N GLY A 131 -9.01 12.91 -8.68
CA GLY A 131 -8.11 13.12 -9.81
C GLY A 131 -6.62 12.95 -9.48
N ASP A 132 -6.27 12.47 -8.30
CA ASP A 132 -4.86 12.32 -7.88
C ASP A 132 -4.12 11.33 -8.78
N PHE A 133 -4.72 10.21 -9.13
CA PHE A 133 -4.11 9.22 -10.03
C PHE A 133 -3.97 9.75 -11.46
N HIS A 134 -4.91 10.55 -11.93
CA HIS A 134 -4.78 11.25 -13.20
C HIS A 134 -3.60 12.23 -13.17
N ALA A 135 -3.46 13.02 -12.12
CA ALA A 135 -2.35 13.96 -11.94
C ALA A 135 -0.99 13.23 -11.93
N ILE A 136 -0.88 12.11 -11.19
CA ILE A 136 0.33 11.29 -11.15
C ILE A 136 0.65 10.70 -12.53
N THR A 137 -0.35 10.15 -13.23
CA THR A 137 -0.19 9.60 -14.58
C THR A 137 0.27 10.68 -15.55
N SER A 138 -0.34 11.86 -15.51
CA SER A 138 0.00 13.00 -16.38
C SER A 138 1.42 13.51 -16.11
N ALA A 139 1.79 13.72 -14.85
CA ALA A 139 3.13 14.18 -14.48
C ALA A 139 4.21 13.15 -14.87
N HIS A 140 3.94 11.87 -14.68
CA HIS A 140 4.87 10.79 -15.06
C HIS A 140 5.09 10.75 -16.58
N ASN A 141 4.02 10.76 -17.35
CA ASN A 141 4.07 10.69 -18.81
C ASN A 141 4.62 11.99 -19.44
N LEU A 142 4.47 13.15 -18.77
CA LEU A 142 5.15 14.38 -19.16
C LEU A 142 6.68 14.18 -19.18
N LEU A 143 7.23 13.52 -18.15
CA LEU A 143 8.67 13.22 -18.13
C LEU A 143 9.07 12.30 -19.29
N SER A 144 8.28 11.27 -19.60
CA SER A 144 8.53 10.41 -20.77
C SER A 144 8.53 11.21 -22.08
N ALA A 145 7.56 12.11 -22.25
CA ALA A 145 7.48 12.99 -23.43
C ALA A 145 8.67 13.94 -23.52
N LEU A 146 9.13 14.50 -22.39
CA LEU A 146 10.30 15.39 -22.36
C LEU A 146 11.60 14.66 -22.70
N ILE A 147 11.76 13.39 -22.31
CA ILE A 147 12.90 12.56 -22.69
C ILE A 147 12.95 12.38 -24.21
N ASP A 148 11.84 11.93 -24.82
CA ASP A 148 11.79 11.69 -26.27
C ASP A 148 11.91 13.00 -27.06
N ASN A 149 11.31 14.09 -26.58
CA ASN A 149 11.47 15.42 -27.16
C ASN A 149 12.93 15.91 -27.12
N HIS A 150 13.65 15.67 -26.02
CA HIS A 150 15.07 16.02 -25.90
C HIS A 150 15.94 15.23 -26.88
N ILE A 151 15.67 13.94 -27.02
CA ILE A 151 16.36 13.07 -27.98
C ILE A 151 16.10 13.54 -29.41
N TYR A 152 14.86 13.88 -29.74
CA TYR A 152 14.45 14.37 -31.05
C TYR A 152 15.17 15.67 -31.46
N TRP A 153 15.27 16.65 -30.55
CA TRP A 153 15.84 17.95 -30.80
C TRP A 153 17.36 18.05 -30.55
N GLY A 154 18.07 16.96 -30.76
CA GLY A 154 19.55 16.96 -30.85
C GLY A 154 20.26 16.41 -29.62
N ASN A 155 19.54 15.87 -28.63
CA ASN A 155 20.08 15.05 -27.54
C ASN A 155 21.35 15.61 -26.87
N LYS A 156 21.33 16.86 -26.46
CA LYS A 156 22.49 17.56 -25.86
C LYS A 156 23.04 16.88 -24.61
N LEU A 157 22.23 16.11 -23.90
CA LEU A 157 22.62 15.31 -22.72
C LEU A 157 23.25 13.98 -23.09
N ASN A 158 23.38 13.65 -24.37
CA ASN A 158 23.92 12.37 -24.87
C ASN A 158 23.23 11.13 -24.28
N ILE A 159 21.91 11.18 -24.13
CA ILE A 159 21.12 10.03 -23.68
C ILE A 159 21.34 8.87 -24.66
N ASP A 160 21.78 7.70 -24.16
CA ASP A 160 21.77 6.49 -24.96
C ASP A 160 20.33 5.98 -25.04
N VAL A 161 19.71 6.04 -26.21
CA VAL A 161 18.31 5.64 -26.45
C VAL A 161 17.99 4.20 -25.99
N ARG A 162 19.02 3.34 -25.92
CA ARG A 162 18.91 1.96 -25.42
C ARG A 162 18.96 1.87 -23.90
N ARG A 163 19.29 2.97 -23.21
CA ARG A 163 19.48 3.08 -21.77
C ARG A 163 18.51 4.03 -21.09
N VAL A 164 17.43 4.41 -21.79
CA VAL A 164 16.30 5.10 -21.18
C VAL A 164 15.66 4.11 -20.19
N SER A 165 15.65 4.48 -18.90
CA SER A 165 15.10 3.63 -17.82
C SER A 165 13.69 4.04 -17.41
N TRP A 166 13.26 5.24 -17.78
CA TRP A 166 11.94 5.75 -17.47
C TRP A 166 10.90 5.25 -18.48
N ARG A 167 9.90 4.53 -17.99
CA ARG A 167 8.81 3.97 -18.79
C ARG A 167 7.60 4.90 -18.77
N ARG A 168 6.59 4.61 -19.57
CA ARG A 168 5.27 5.24 -19.47
C ARG A 168 4.41 4.53 -18.44
N ILE A 169 3.30 5.16 -18.05
CA ILE A 169 2.34 4.52 -17.14
C ILE A 169 0.89 4.73 -17.60
N MET A 170 0.02 3.80 -17.17
CA MET A 170 -1.42 3.89 -17.32
C MET A 170 -2.10 3.18 -16.15
N ASP A 171 -3.19 3.75 -15.62
CA ASP A 171 -3.91 3.14 -14.50
C ASP A 171 -4.97 2.13 -14.98
N MET A 172 -4.53 1.12 -15.74
CA MET A 172 -5.35 0.02 -16.22
C MET A 172 -4.49 -1.23 -16.42
N ASN A 173 -5.10 -2.42 -16.29
CA ASN A 173 -4.45 -3.69 -16.59
C ASN A 173 -4.44 -3.94 -18.10
N ASP A 174 -3.28 -3.85 -18.74
CA ASP A 174 -3.13 -4.12 -20.18
C ASP A 174 -1.81 -4.84 -20.48
N ARG A 175 -1.89 -6.15 -20.73
CA ARG A 175 -0.70 -6.97 -21.04
C ARG A 175 -0.03 -6.59 -22.36
N SER A 176 -0.76 -5.98 -23.30
CA SER A 176 -0.23 -5.60 -24.61
C SER A 176 0.80 -4.48 -24.50
N LEU A 177 0.74 -3.70 -23.42
CA LEU A 177 1.63 -2.56 -23.16
C LEU A 177 2.93 -2.95 -22.43
N ARG A 178 3.15 -4.23 -22.10
CA ARG A 178 4.38 -4.68 -21.42
C ARG A 178 5.65 -4.49 -22.23
N SER A 179 5.54 -4.49 -23.55
CA SER A 179 6.65 -4.22 -24.45
C SER A 179 6.08 -3.64 -25.74
N ILE A 180 6.52 -2.43 -26.07
CA ILE A 180 6.07 -1.68 -27.26
C ILE A 180 7.27 -1.08 -27.96
N ILE A 181 7.08 -0.61 -29.16
CA ILE A 181 8.02 0.26 -29.87
C ILE A 181 7.37 1.63 -30.02
N VAL A 182 8.09 2.67 -29.59
CA VAL A 182 7.68 4.06 -29.76
C VAL A 182 8.42 4.69 -30.94
N ASP A 183 7.97 5.87 -31.39
CA ASP A 183 8.58 6.71 -32.43
C ASP A 183 8.65 6.04 -33.82
N LEU A 184 7.74 5.12 -34.12
CA LEU A 184 7.54 4.62 -35.49
C LEU A 184 6.95 5.71 -36.38
N GLY A 185 7.22 5.68 -37.68
CA GLY A 185 6.70 6.63 -38.68
C GLY A 185 7.77 7.51 -39.33
N GLY A 186 9.04 7.16 -39.19
CA GLY A 186 10.17 7.83 -39.85
C GLY A 186 10.72 9.02 -39.07
N VAL A 187 11.63 9.75 -39.69
CA VAL A 187 12.43 10.80 -39.04
C VAL A 187 11.63 11.93 -38.44
N ALA A 188 10.41 12.16 -38.91
CA ALA A 188 9.52 13.17 -38.38
C ALA A 188 8.95 12.84 -36.98
N ASN A 189 8.98 11.55 -36.58
CA ASN A 189 8.45 11.09 -35.29
C ASN A 189 9.54 10.87 -34.23
N GLY A 190 10.79 10.65 -34.61
CA GLY A 190 11.88 10.47 -33.66
C GLY A 190 12.72 9.21 -33.92
N TYR A 191 13.27 8.64 -32.86
CA TYR A 191 14.13 7.45 -32.90
C TYR A 191 13.36 6.22 -32.41
N PRO A 192 13.02 5.25 -33.25
CA PRO A 192 12.38 4.02 -32.84
C PRO A 192 13.15 3.33 -31.71
N ARG A 193 12.51 3.11 -30.58
CA ARG A 193 13.09 2.39 -29.44
C ARG A 193 12.07 1.52 -28.72
N GLN A 194 12.57 0.53 -28.01
CA GLN A 194 11.72 -0.26 -27.12
C GLN A 194 11.30 0.60 -25.93
N ASP A 195 10.04 0.49 -25.55
CA ASP A 195 9.46 1.09 -24.36
C ASP A 195 8.45 0.11 -23.74
N SER A 196 7.82 0.52 -22.65
CA SER A 196 6.77 -0.24 -21.98
C SER A 196 5.92 0.69 -21.13
N PHE A 197 4.78 0.17 -20.66
CA PHE A 197 3.99 0.82 -19.63
C PHE A 197 4.06 0.01 -18.33
N ASP A 198 4.12 0.71 -17.22
CA ASP A 198 3.82 0.17 -15.91
C ASP A 198 2.42 0.67 -15.48
N ILE A 199 1.75 -0.03 -14.56
CA ILE A 199 0.52 0.50 -13.97
C ILE A 199 0.88 1.65 -13.02
N THR A 200 0.06 2.69 -12.97
CA THR A 200 0.33 3.92 -12.20
C THR A 200 0.79 3.65 -10.76
N VAL A 201 0.17 2.70 -10.09
CA VAL A 201 0.47 2.32 -8.70
C VAL A 201 1.79 1.55 -8.52
N ALA A 202 2.44 1.10 -9.60
CA ALA A 202 3.76 0.47 -9.57
C ALA A 202 4.90 1.46 -9.91
N SER A 203 4.57 2.71 -10.25
CA SER A 203 5.55 3.71 -10.67
C SER A 203 6.39 4.26 -9.51
N GLU A 204 7.61 4.68 -9.84
CA GLU A 204 8.45 5.41 -8.89
C GLU A 204 7.81 6.74 -8.47
N LEU A 205 7.11 7.45 -9.38
CA LEU A 205 6.43 8.71 -9.06
C LEU A 205 5.33 8.52 -8.02
N MET A 206 4.56 7.42 -8.07
CA MET A 206 3.60 7.08 -7.03
C MET A 206 4.30 6.86 -5.67
N ALA A 207 5.45 6.20 -5.66
CA ALA A 207 6.23 6.00 -4.43
C ALA A 207 6.79 7.33 -3.89
N ILE A 208 7.32 8.19 -4.76
CA ILE A 208 7.77 9.56 -4.42
C ILE A 208 6.61 10.36 -3.81
N PHE A 209 5.47 10.40 -4.47
CA PHE A 209 4.27 11.09 -4.01
C PHE A 209 3.85 10.64 -2.59
N CYS A 210 3.90 9.34 -2.32
CA CYS A 210 3.53 8.79 -1.03
C CYS A 210 4.60 8.96 0.07
N LEU A 211 5.87 9.16 -0.29
CA LEU A 211 6.97 9.37 0.67
C LEU A 211 7.29 10.85 0.90
N ALA A 212 6.85 11.75 0.01
CA ALA A 212 7.05 13.19 0.16
C ALA A 212 6.39 13.72 1.44
N THR A 213 7.04 14.70 2.05
CA THR A 213 6.57 15.35 3.29
C THR A 213 5.89 16.70 3.05
N ASP A 214 6.20 17.34 1.94
CA ASP A 214 5.67 18.62 1.49
C ASP A 214 5.98 18.83 -0.01
N LEU A 215 5.57 19.98 -0.58
CA LEU A 215 5.82 20.30 -2.00
C LEU A 215 7.31 20.46 -2.34
N LYS A 216 8.12 20.98 -1.42
CA LYS A 216 9.56 21.17 -1.67
C LYS A 216 10.30 19.82 -1.69
N ASP A 217 9.93 18.93 -0.75
CA ASP A 217 10.47 17.57 -0.72
C ASP A 217 10.01 16.79 -1.96
N LEU A 218 8.74 16.96 -2.38
CA LEU A 218 8.22 16.37 -3.62
C LEU A 218 9.06 16.79 -4.84
N GLU A 219 9.28 18.09 -5.04
CA GLU A 219 10.08 18.63 -6.14
C GLU A 219 11.53 18.13 -6.10
N LYS A 220 12.16 18.14 -4.91
CA LYS A 220 13.50 17.60 -4.70
C LYS A 220 13.60 16.14 -5.08
N ARG A 221 12.63 15.31 -4.67
CA ARG A 221 12.59 13.89 -5.01
C ARG A 221 12.41 13.67 -6.51
N ILE A 222 11.49 14.39 -7.15
CA ILE A 222 11.28 14.33 -8.59
C ILE A 222 12.56 14.75 -9.32
N SER A 223 13.27 15.80 -8.88
CA SER A 223 14.52 16.25 -9.49
C SER A 223 15.59 15.16 -9.55
N ASN A 224 15.59 14.24 -8.62
CA ASN A 224 16.58 13.16 -8.50
C ASN A 224 16.16 11.85 -9.19
N ILE A 225 15.03 11.79 -9.88
CA ILE A 225 14.64 10.62 -10.68
C ILE A 225 15.70 10.35 -11.75
N THR A 226 16.22 9.14 -11.80
CA THR A 226 17.11 8.68 -12.87
C THR A 226 16.29 8.31 -14.10
N ILE A 227 16.47 9.03 -15.20
CA ILE A 227 15.69 8.84 -16.44
C ILE A 227 16.39 7.93 -17.45
N GLY A 228 17.68 7.77 -17.35
CA GLY A 228 18.50 6.96 -18.24
C GLY A 228 19.98 7.23 -18.02
N TYR A 229 20.78 6.79 -18.98
CA TYR A 229 22.23 6.87 -18.90
C TYR A 229 22.82 7.28 -20.27
N THR A 230 23.99 7.89 -20.25
CA THR A 230 24.83 8.08 -21.42
C THR A 230 25.49 6.76 -21.85
N ARG A 231 26.23 6.73 -22.98
CA ARG A 231 26.95 5.53 -23.42
C ARG A 231 28.00 5.04 -22.44
N ASP A 232 28.68 5.95 -21.78
CA ASP A 232 29.66 5.67 -20.71
C ASP A 232 29.05 5.42 -19.34
N LYS A 233 27.71 5.23 -19.28
CA LYS A 233 26.93 4.89 -18.09
C LYS A 233 26.82 6.01 -17.03
N THR A 234 27.07 7.26 -17.41
CA THR A 234 26.78 8.39 -16.53
C THR A 234 25.27 8.55 -16.38
N PRO A 235 24.71 8.61 -15.16
CA PRO A 235 23.27 8.77 -14.95
C PRO A 235 22.81 10.17 -15.36
N ILE A 236 21.59 10.23 -15.90
CA ILE A 236 20.90 11.46 -16.26
C ILE A 236 19.62 11.53 -15.43
N TYR A 237 19.34 12.71 -14.90
CA TYR A 237 18.25 12.93 -13.96
C TYR A 237 17.13 13.82 -14.55
N ALA A 238 15.93 13.76 -13.97
CA ALA A 238 14.81 14.61 -14.38
C ALA A 238 15.13 16.11 -14.30
N LYS A 239 15.97 16.52 -13.34
CA LYS A 239 16.45 17.92 -13.24
C LYS A 239 17.28 18.38 -14.45
N ASP A 240 18.00 17.47 -15.11
CA ASP A 240 18.82 17.80 -16.28
C ASP A 240 17.95 18.18 -17.49
N LEU A 241 16.68 17.78 -17.49
CA LEU A 241 15.64 18.19 -18.43
C LEU A 241 14.76 19.34 -17.90
N ASN A 242 15.02 19.88 -16.71
CA ASN A 242 14.13 20.83 -16.02
C ASN A 242 12.69 20.31 -15.83
N ALA A 243 12.49 18.99 -15.79
CA ALA A 243 11.18 18.36 -15.73
C ALA A 243 10.52 18.45 -14.35
N HIS A 244 11.30 18.59 -13.27
CA HIS A 244 10.82 18.58 -11.89
C HIS A 244 9.81 19.70 -11.60
N GLY A 245 10.03 20.91 -12.11
CA GLY A 245 9.09 22.03 -11.92
C GLY A 245 7.70 21.75 -12.48
N PRO A 246 7.54 21.51 -13.81
CA PRO A 246 6.21 21.25 -14.38
C PRO A 246 5.56 19.97 -13.84
N MET A 247 6.32 18.92 -13.51
CA MET A 247 5.75 17.73 -12.85
C MET A 247 5.19 18.10 -11.46
N THR A 248 5.89 18.91 -10.67
CA THR A 248 5.40 19.35 -9.34
C THR A 248 4.15 20.22 -9.47
N VAL A 249 4.06 21.07 -10.51
CA VAL A 249 2.87 21.87 -10.80
C VAL A 249 1.65 20.98 -11.04
N LEU A 250 1.79 19.91 -11.83
CA LEU A 250 0.71 18.95 -12.07
C LEU A 250 0.26 18.22 -10.78
N LEU A 251 1.17 18.05 -9.82
CA LEU A 251 0.91 17.33 -8.56
C LEU A 251 0.48 18.25 -7.41
N LYS A 252 0.50 19.58 -7.60
CA LYS A 252 0.27 20.57 -6.53
C LYS A 252 -1.03 20.36 -5.76
N GLU A 253 -2.13 20.09 -6.45
CA GLU A 253 -3.43 19.84 -5.82
C GLU A 253 -3.56 18.37 -5.35
N ALA A 254 -3.00 17.44 -6.10
CA ALA A 254 -3.04 16.01 -5.77
C ALA A 254 -2.36 15.70 -4.43
N ILE A 255 -1.24 16.36 -4.10
CA ILE A 255 -0.45 16.08 -2.88
C ILE A 255 -1.19 16.40 -1.56
N ARG A 256 -2.31 17.12 -1.63
CA ARG A 256 -3.17 17.44 -0.49
C ARG A 256 -4.02 16.23 -0.12
N PRO A 257 -4.05 15.78 1.16
CA PRO A 257 -4.80 14.60 1.56
C PRO A 257 -6.30 14.76 1.35
N ASN A 258 -6.96 13.68 0.89
CA ASN A 258 -8.40 13.64 0.72
C ASN A 258 -9.09 13.15 2.00
N VAL A 259 -10.08 13.88 2.47
CA VAL A 259 -10.94 13.49 3.59
C VAL A 259 -12.31 13.12 3.07
N THR A 260 -12.84 12.04 3.61
CA THR A 260 -14.20 11.55 3.44
C THR A 260 -14.69 10.93 4.76
N GLN A 261 -15.64 10.02 4.73
CA GLN A 261 -16.25 9.46 5.92
C GLN A 261 -16.49 7.96 5.81
N THR A 262 -16.59 7.29 6.96
CA THR A 262 -17.10 5.92 7.05
C THR A 262 -18.64 5.90 7.00
N LEU A 263 -19.26 4.72 6.85
CA LEU A 263 -20.72 4.56 6.96
C LEU A 263 -21.27 5.09 8.29
N GLU A 264 -20.46 5.10 9.36
CA GLU A 264 -20.83 5.64 10.67
C GLU A 264 -20.50 7.14 10.83
N ASN A 265 -20.21 7.82 9.70
CA ASN A 265 -19.87 9.25 9.65
C ASN A 265 -18.62 9.61 10.48
N ASN A 266 -17.64 8.72 10.59
CA ASN A 266 -16.34 9.04 11.15
C ASN A 266 -15.36 9.44 10.04
N PRO A 267 -14.36 10.29 10.35
CA PRO A 267 -13.44 10.79 9.34
C PRO A 267 -12.53 9.68 8.80
N ALA A 268 -12.31 9.72 7.49
CA ALA A 268 -11.38 8.86 6.78
C ALA A 268 -10.50 9.69 5.84
N ILE A 269 -9.21 9.42 5.81
CA ILE A 269 -8.27 10.03 4.87
C ILE A 269 -7.86 8.97 3.84
N ILE A 270 -8.02 9.28 2.56
CA ILE A 270 -7.66 8.39 1.46
C ILE A 270 -6.66 9.13 0.57
N HIS A 271 -5.43 8.62 0.42
CA HIS A 271 -4.41 9.37 -0.30
C HIS A 271 -3.24 8.49 -0.76
N GLY A 272 -2.99 8.47 -2.08
CA GLY A 272 -1.97 7.66 -2.71
C GLY A 272 -2.24 6.16 -2.66
N GLY A 273 -1.59 5.38 -3.50
CA GLY A 273 -1.92 3.95 -3.62
C GLY A 273 -0.80 3.06 -4.17
N PRO A 274 0.45 3.11 -3.65
CA PRO A 274 1.54 2.31 -4.19
C PRO A 274 1.32 0.82 -3.93
N PHE A 275 1.70 -0.04 -4.89
CA PHE A 275 1.65 -1.48 -4.71
C PHE A 275 2.66 -1.96 -3.66
N ALA A 276 2.27 -2.96 -2.86
CA ALA A 276 3.11 -3.49 -1.79
C ALA A 276 4.10 -4.58 -2.24
N ASN A 277 4.02 -5.08 -3.46
CA ASN A 277 4.94 -6.06 -4.01
C ASN A 277 6.12 -5.44 -4.76
N ILE A 278 6.09 -4.14 -5.07
CA ILE A 278 7.17 -3.44 -5.78
C ILE A 278 7.49 -2.06 -5.19
N ALA A 279 6.63 -1.53 -4.33
CA ALA A 279 6.83 -0.28 -3.59
C ALA A 279 6.48 -0.51 -2.11
N HIS A 280 6.39 0.56 -1.30
CA HIS A 280 6.17 0.44 0.15
C HIS A 280 4.73 0.11 0.56
N GLY A 281 3.77 0.12 -0.36
CA GLY A 281 2.44 -0.49 -0.19
C GLY A 281 1.53 0.09 0.88
N CYS A 282 1.66 1.39 1.19
CA CYS A 282 0.83 2.09 2.16
C CYS A 282 0.51 3.52 1.70
N ASN A 283 -0.49 4.14 2.30
CA ASN A 283 -0.89 5.52 2.00
C ASN A 283 0.24 6.53 2.24
N SER A 284 0.05 7.77 1.83
CA SER A 284 1.09 8.81 1.90
C SER A 284 1.53 9.13 3.33
N VAL A 285 2.76 9.61 3.45
CA VAL A 285 3.32 10.15 4.71
C VAL A 285 2.52 11.36 5.16
N ILE A 286 2.16 12.25 4.23
CA ILE A 286 1.38 13.46 4.53
C ILE A 286 0.03 13.08 5.14
N ALA A 287 -0.69 12.11 4.58
CA ALA A 287 -1.97 11.65 5.10
C ALA A 287 -1.85 11.05 6.51
N THR A 288 -0.83 10.20 6.74
CA THR A 288 -0.61 9.63 8.06
C THR A 288 -0.23 10.69 9.09
N LYS A 289 0.65 11.63 8.74
CA LYS A 289 1.03 12.75 9.62
C LYS A 289 -0.16 13.68 9.90
N ALA A 290 -0.98 13.97 8.89
CA ALA A 290 -2.21 14.75 9.08
C ALA A 290 -3.15 14.06 10.09
N GLY A 291 -3.40 12.75 9.91
CA GLY A 291 -4.20 11.99 10.88
C GLY A 291 -3.64 12.06 12.29
N LEU A 292 -2.32 11.90 12.48
CA LEU A 292 -1.66 11.97 13.78
C LEU A 292 -1.79 13.34 14.46
N LYS A 293 -1.93 14.43 13.70
CA LYS A 293 -2.17 15.78 14.22
C LYS A 293 -3.63 16.05 14.52
N LEU A 294 -4.55 15.37 13.85
CA LEU A 294 -5.98 15.64 13.90
C LEU A 294 -6.77 14.72 14.84
N ALA A 295 -6.23 13.56 15.20
CA ALA A 295 -6.91 12.59 16.05
C ALA A 295 -6.01 12.01 17.14
N ASP A 296 -6.63 11.38 18.16
CA ASP A 296 -5.91 10.71 19.25
C ASP A 296 -5.41 9.34 18.81
N TYR A 297 -6.10 8.71 17.86
CA TYR A 297 -5.75 7.42 17.25
C TYR A 297 -5.84 7.49 15.73
N VAL A 298 -4.83 6.94 15.07
CA VAL A 298 -4.80 6.80 13.61
C VAL A 298 -4.66 5.33 13.26
N VAL A 299 -5.65 4.81 12.54
CA VAL A 299 -5.61 3.45 12.01
C VAL A 299 -5.15 3.53 10.56
N THR A 300 -4.05 2.88 10.22
CA THR A 300 -3.55 2.78 8.85
C THR A 300 -3.28 1.34 8.48
N GLU A 301 -3.13 1.04 7.19
CA GLU A 301 -2.88 -0.31 6.73
C GLU A 301 -1.63 -0.43 5.87
N ALA A 302 -1.07 -1.64 5.80
CA ALA A 302 -0.05 -2.03 4.84
C ALA A 302 -0.56 -3.15 3.95
N GLY A 303 -0.21 -3.10 2.66
CA GLY A 303 -0.69 -4.06 1.67
C GLY A 303 -0.15 -5.46 1.86
N PHE A 304 -0.90 -6.49 1.46
CA PHE A 304 -0.55 -7.91 1.57
C PHE A 304 -0.31 -8.37 3.02
N GLY A 305 0.56 -9.36 3.21
CA GLY A 305 0.94 -9.87 4.53
C GLY A 305 1.98 -9.02 5.25
N ALA A 306 2.16 -9.29 6.54
CA ALA A 306 3.11 -8.54 7.35
C ALA A 306 4.57 -8.72 6.91
N ASP A 307 4.87 -9.81 6.23
CA ASP A 307 6.20 -10.09 5.65
C ASP A 307 6.57 -9.17 4.48
N LEU A 308 5.60 -8.59 3.80
CA LEU A 308 5.80 -7.65 2.69
C LEU A 308 5.39 -6.23 3.07
N GLY A 309 4.10 -6.02 3.34
CA GLY A 309 3.56 -4.68 3.54
C GLY A 309 4.02 -4.07 4.85
N ALA A 310 3.89 -4.77 5.98
CA ALA A 310 4.33 -4.23 7.27
C ALA A 310 5.86 -4.10 7.34
N GLU A 311 6.62 -5.04 6.77
CA GLU A 311 8.08 -4.92 6.68
C GLU A 311 8.49 -3.62 5.99
N LYS A 312 7.89 -3.31 4.83
CA LYS A 312 8.18 -2.09 4.06
C LYS A 312 7.65 -0.83 4.74
N PHE A 313 6.49 -0.90 5.39
CA PHE A 313 6.00 0.20 6.22
C PHE A 313 7.04 0.57 7.28
N LEU A 314 7.59 -0.42 7.98
CA LEU A 314 8.54 -0.22 9.08
C LEU A 314 9.93 0.18 8.57
N ASN A 315 10.50 -0.55 7.61
CA ASN A 315 11.85 -0.30 7.12
C ASN A 315 11.95 0.84 6.09
N ILE A 316 10.88 1.19 5.38
CA ILE A 316 10.91 2.27 4.37
C ILE A 316 10.14 3.49 4.87
N LYS A 317 8.81 3.38 5.05
CA LYS A 317 7.97 4.56 5.39
C LYS A 317 8.34 5.14 6.74
N CYS A 318 8.47 4.33 7.79
CA CYS A 318 8.85 4.80 9.12
C CYS A 318 10.24 5.42 9.12
N ARG A 319 11.21 4.77 8.45
CA ARG A 319 12.59 5.26 8.34
C ARG A 319 12.69 6.63 7.65
N LYS A 320 11.91 6.83 6.56
CA LYS A 320 11.93 8.09 5.80
C LYS A 320 11.13 9.22 6.46
N SER A 321 10.10 8.89 7.22
CA SER A 321 9.16 9.88 7.77
C SER A 321 9.34 10.16 9.27
N GLY A 322 10.07 9.31 9.99
CA GLY A 322 10.24 9.39 11.45
C GLY A 322 8.99 8.96 12.25
N ILE A 323 7.90 8.51 11.58
CA ILE A 323 6.74 7.96 12.29
C ILE A 323 7.01 6.53 12.74
N LYS A 324 6.31 6.09 13.78
CA LYS A 324 6.40 4.72 14.30
C LYS A 324 5.05 4.26 14.86
N PRO A 325 4.65 3.00 14.63
CA PRO A 325 3.43 2.48 15.19
C PRO A 325 3.53 2.24 16.70
N ASP A 326 2.46 2.54 17.42
CA ASP A 326 2.29 2.19 18.83
C ASP A 326 1.77 0.77 19.01
N CYS A 327 1.08 0.23 18.00
CA CYS A 327 0.50 -1.11 18.01
C CYS A 327 0.41 -1.65 16.57
N VAL A 328 0.58 -2.96 16.42
CA VAL A 328 0.28 -3.68 15.17
C VAL A 328 -0.90 -4.62 15.38
N VAL A 329 -1.89 -4.52 14.50
CA VAL A 329 -3.02 -5.44 14.42
C VAL A 329 -2.80 -6.38 13.25
N ILE A 330 -2.65 -7.68 13.50
CA ILE A 330 -2.57 -8.70 12.45
C ILE A 330 -3.96 -9.29 12.24
N VAL A 331 -4.50 -9.10 11.05
CA VAL A 331 -5.77 -9.69 10.64
C VAL A 331 -5.53 -11.15 10.25
N ALA A 332 -6.31 -12.05 10.84
CA ALA A 332 -6.34 -13.46 10.51
C ALA A 332 -7.77 -13.90 10.21
N THR A 333 -7.93 -14.87 9.31
CA THR A 333 -9.19 -15.54 9.05
C THR A 333 -9.02 -17.05 9.17
N ILE A 334 -10.02 -17.72 9.70
CA ILE A 334 -10.04 -19.19 9.78
C ILE A 334 -9.90 -19.79 8.38
N ARG A 335 -10.57 -19.20 7.38
CA ARG A 335 -10.48 -19.63 5.98
C ARG A 335 -9.05 -19.60 5.44
N ALA A 336 -8.34 -18.48 5.61
CA ALA A 336 -6.97 -18.36 5.13
C ALA A 336 -6.03 -19.32 5.86
N LEU A 337 -6.18 -19.47 7.17
CA LEU A 337 -5.39 -20.43 7.96
C LEU A 337 -5.66 -21.88 7.54
N LYS A 338 -6.91 -22.27 7.25
CA LYS A 338 -7.22 -23.58 6.67
C LYS A 338 -6.55 -23.79 5.31
N MET A 339 -6.53 -22.79 4.45
CA MET A 339 -5.81 -22.85 3.16
C MET A 339 -4.30 -23.02 3.37
N HIS A 340 -3.70 -22.32 4.32
CA HIS A 340 -2.30 -22.53 4.71
C HIS A 340 -2.06 -23.93 5.28
N GLY A 341 -3.08 -24.56 5.84
CA GLY A 341 -3.09 -25.96 6.29
C GLY A 341 -3.35 -26.99 5.19
N GLY A 342 -3.60 -26.55 3.95
CA GLY A 342 -3.75 -27.41 2.77
C GLY A 342 -5.20 -27.64 2.31
N VAL A 343 -6.19 -26.92 2.85
CA VAL A 343 -7.59 -27.02 2.38
C VAL A 343 -7.76 -26.22 1.09
N THR A 344 -8.50 -26.78 0.13
CA THR A 344 -8.85 -26.12 -1.13
C THR A 344 -9.94 -25.05 -0.92
N LYS A 345 -10.07 -24.11 -1.86
CA LYS A 345 -11.05 -23.02 -1.75
C LYS A 345 -12.50 -23.52 -1.63
N ASP A 346 -12.84 -24.59 -2.31
CA ASP A 346 -14.20 -25.11 -2.36
C ASP A 346 -14.62 -25.79 -1.05
N GLU A 347 -13.66 -26.28 -0.28
CA GLU A 347 -13.89 -26.98 1.00
C GLU A 347 -13.84 -26.06 2.23
N LEU A 348 -13.59 -24.77 2.07
CA LEU A 348 -13.40 -23.81 3.17
C LEU A 348 -14.64 -23.67 4.08
N LYS A 349 -15.84 -23.99 3.56
CA LYS A 349 -17.09 -23.93 4.32
C LYS A 349 -17.22 -25.03 5.38
N ASN A 350 -16.47 -26.14 5.22
CA ASN A 350 -16.53 -27.29 6.13
C ASN A 350 -15.59 -27.06 7.33
N GLU A 351 -16.02 -27.48 8.51
CA GLU A 351 -15.16 -27.49 9.70
C GLU A 351 -13.92 -28.36 9.44
N ASN A 352 -12.74 -27.81 9.70
CA ASN A 352 -11.48 -28.55 9.61
C ASN A 352 -10.43 -28.04 10.61
N VAL A 353 -10.61 -28.41 11.88
CA VAL A 353 -9.70 -28.02 12.96
C VAL A 353 -8.28 -28.57 12.76
N LYS A 354 -8.12 -29.72 12.10
CA LYS A 354 -6.78 -30.30 11.82
C LYS A 354 -6.00 -29.42 10.85
N ALA A 355 -6.63 -29.01 9.77
CA ALA A 355 -6.01 -28.11 8.80
C ALA A 355 -5.77 -26.72 9.40
N LEU A 356 -6.74 -26.20 10.19
CA LEU A 356 -6.55 -24.95 10.90
C LEU A 356 -5.28 -24.99 11.77
N LYS A 357 -5.14 -26.02 12.63
CA LYS A 357 -3.94 -26.19 13.47
C LYS A 357 -2.65 -26.24 12.66
N LYS A 358 -2.65 -26.93 11.50
CA LYS A 358 -1.48 -26.97 10.60
C LYS A 358 -1.16 -25.59 10.00
N GLY A 359 -2.17 -24.76 9.72
CA GLY A 359 -1.99 -23.44 9.16
C GLY A 359 -1.58 -22.36 10.17
N LEU A 360 -1.75 -22.60 11.49
CA LEU A 360 -1.40 -21.64 12.53
C LEU A 360 0.07 -21.22 12.52
N VAL A 361 0.97 -22.04 11.98
CA VAL A 361 2.39 -21.70 11.80
C VAL A 361 2.61 -20.43 10.96
N ASN A 362 1.67 -20.11 10.04
CA ASN A 362 1.71 -18.87 9.27
C ASN A 362 1.46 -17.66 10.18
N LEU A 363 0.45 -17.70 11.01
CA LEU A 363 0.14 -16.65 11.98
C LEU A 363 1.29 -16.49 12.99
N GLU A 364 1.82 -17.60 13.52
CA GLU A 364 2.98 -17.57 14.45
C GLU A 364 4.19 -16.85 13.84
N ARG A 365 4.50 -17.14 12.57
CA ARG A 365 5.59 -16.49 11.85
C ARG A 365 5.38 -14.97 11.76
N HIS A 366 4.18 -14.53 11.42
CA HIS A 366 3.86 -13.10 11.34
C HIS A 366 3.92 -12.41 12.70
N ILE A 367 3.44 -13.04 13.77
CA ILE A 367 3.57 -12.52 15.15
C ILE A 367 5.05 -12.32 15.50
N ASN A 368 5.86 -13.36 15.31
CA ASN A 368 7.28 -13.34 15.65
C ASN A 368 8.07 -12.33 14.81
N ASN A 369 7.77 -12.23 13.51
CA ASN A 369 8.39 -11.24 12.63
C ASN A 369 8.08 -9.80 13.08
N THR A 370 6.83 -9.52 13.46
CA THR A 370 6.44 -8.18 13.93
C THR A 370 7.11 -7.82 15.25
N ARG A 371 7.21 -8.77 16.16
CA ARG A 371 7.91 -8.58 17.45
C ARG A 371 9.38 -8.22 17.31
N LYS A 372 10.05 -8.62 16.20
CA LYS A 372 11.44 -8.22 15.92
C LYS A 372 11.65 -6.72 15.81
N PHE A 373 10.60 -5.98 15.44
CA PHE A 373 10.62 -4.53 15.40
C PHE A 373 10.33 -3.88 16.76
N GLY A 374 10.11 -4.65 17.81
CA GLY A 374 9.85 -4.14 19.16
C GLY A 374 8.45 -3.55 19.35
N ILE A 375 7.49 -3.86 18.45
CA ILE A 375 6.13 -3.31 18.50
C ILE A 375 5.18 -4.33 19.10
N PRO A 376 4.31 -3.94 20.05
CA PRO A 376 3.28 -4.83 20.57
C PRO A 376 2.25 -5.22 19.50
N VAL A 377 1.77 -6.46 19.59
CA VAL A 377 0.90 -7.09 18.59
C VAL A 377 -0.41 -7.54 19.23
N THR A 378 -1.51 -7.34 18.52
CA THR A 378 -2.81 -7.98 18.79
C THR A 378 -3.40 -8.58 17.51
N ILE A 379 -4.30 -9.53 17.65
CA ILE A 379 -4.88 -10.25 16.50
C ILE A 379 -6.35 -9.87 16.34
N ALA A 380 -6.72 -9.46 15.13
CA ALA A 380 -8.12 -9.33 14.71
C ALA A 380 -8.53 -10.59 13.95
N VAL A 381 -9.39 -11.39 14.55
CA VAL A 381 -9.96 -12.56 13.87
C VAL A 381 -11.19 -12.08 13.10
N ASN A 382 -11.03 -11.84 11.80
CA ASN A 382 -12.13 -11.44 10.92
C ASN A 382 -13.05 -12.66 10.70
N HIS A 383 -14.19 -12.66 11.38
CA HIS A 383 -15.12 -13.77 11.47
C HIS A 383 -16.06 -13.83 10.25
N PHE A 384 -16.19 -15.02 9.69
CA PHE A 384 -17.17 -15.36 8.67
C PHE A 384 -18.27 -16.26 9.23
N ILE A 385 -19.47 -16.16 8.68
CA ILE A 385 -20.66 -16.94 9.14
C ILE A 385 -20.45 -18.47 9.08
N THR A 386 -19.50 -18.92 8.28
CA THR A 386 -19.14 -20.35 8.15
C THR A 386 -18.10 -20.82 9.16
N ASP A 387 -17.53 -19.92 9.95
CA ASP A 387 -16.53 -20.28 10.96
C ASP A 387 -17.23 -20.94 12.16
N THR A 388 -16.78 -22.13 12.56
CA THR A 388 -17.40 -22.85 13.69
C THR A 388 -16.80 -22.36 15.01
N GLU A 389 -17.59 -22.51 16.10
CA GLU A 389 -17.14 -22.16 17.46
C GLU A 389 -15.88 -22.95 17.87
N LYS A 390 -15.75 -24.19 17.40
CA LYS A 390 -14.61 -25.06 17.70
C LYS A 390 -13.35 -24.55 16.98
N GLU A 391 -13.45 -24.10 15.73
CA GLU A 391 -12.36 -23.47 14.98
C GLU A 391 -11.99 -22.13 15.62
N MET A 392 -12.97 -21.30 15.96
CA MET A 392 -12.76 -20.03 16.63
C MET A 392 -12.03 -20.23 17.97
N LYS A 393 -12.51 -21.14 18.82
CA LYS A 393 -11.87 -21.47 20.09
C LYS A 393 -10.43 -21.93 19.89
N THR A 394 -10.18 -22.79 18.89
CA THR A 394 -8.83 -23.29 18.57
C THR A 394 -7.86 -22.13 18.24
N LEU A 395 -8.31 -21.16 17.44
CA LEU A 395 -7.49 -20.00 17.06
C LEU A 395 -7.25 -19.08 18.26
N LEU A 396 -8.27 -18.77 19.05
CA LEU A 396 -8.14 -17.91 20.23
C LEU A 396 -7.23 -18.54 21.30
N ASP A 397 -7.38 -19.84 21.57
CA ASP A 397 -6.52 -20.58 22.50
C ASP A 397 -5.05 -20.57 22.02
N PHE A 398 -4.82 -20.75 20.71
CA PHE A 398 -3.48 -20.63 20.15
C PHE A 398 -2.89 -19.22 20.36
N CYS A 399 -3.62 -18.16 20.06
CA CYS A 399 -3.14 -16.79 20.28
C CYS A 399 -2.76 -16.56 21.75
N LYS A 400 -3.54 -17.11 22.68
CA LYS A 400 -3.22 -17.07 24.10
C LYS A 400 -1.90 -17.78 24.44
N THR A 401 -1.61 -18.93 23.83
CA THR A 401 -0.31 -19.63 24.02
C THR A 401 0.85 -18.82 23.45
N GLN A 402 0.61 -18.02 22.40
CA GLN A 402 1.61 -17.10 21.85
C GLN A 402 1.78 -15.81 22.68
N GLY A 403 1.04 -15.64 23.77
CA GLY A 403 1.07 -14.44 24.60
C GLY A 403 0.57 -13.18 23.86
N VAL A 404 -0.38 -13.33 22.93
CA VAL A 404 -1.03 -12.22 22.22
C VAL A 404 -2.53 -12.26 22.47
N LYS A 405 -3.13 -11.06 22.62
CA LYS A 405 -4.59 -10.95 22.66
C LYS A 405 -5.15 -11.10 21.26
N ALA A 406 -6.29 -11.78 21.16
CA ALA A 406 -7.03 -11.92 19.92
C ALA A 406 -8.50 -11.62 20.18
N SER A 407 -9.14 -10.88 19.28
CA SER A 407 -10.55 -10.51 19.34
C SER A 407 -11.30 -11.05 18.13
N LYS A 408 -12.46 -11.66 18.37
CA LYS A 408 -13.42 -12.02 17.32
C LYS A 408 -14.05 -10.75 16.78
N CYS A 409 -13.90 -10.49 15.49
CA CYS A 409 -14.38 -9.28 14.83
C CYS A 409 -15.51 -9.60 13.86
N THR A 410 -16.67 -8.98 14.05
CA THR A 410 -17.88 -9.17 13.22
C THR A 410 -18.30 -7.88 12.51
N HIS A 411 -17.34 -7.01 12.26
CA HIS A 411 -17.57 -5.66 11.71
C HIS A 411 -18.17 -5.65 10.31
N TRP A 412 -17.96 -6.71 9.51
CA TRP A 412 -18.63 -6.80 8.22
C TRP A 412 -20.15 -6.73 8.35
N SER A 413 -20.73 -7.40 9.35
CA SER A 413 -22.17 -7.42 9.60
C SER A 413 -22.65 -6.40 10.63
N ASN A 414 -21.81 -6.05 11.60
CA ASN A 414 -22.21 -5.30 12.79
C ASN A 414 -21.48 -3.93 12.94
N GLY A 415 -20.74 -3.48 11.90
CA GLY A 415 -20.02 -2.21 11.94
C GLY A 415 -19.11 -2.09 13.18
N SER A 416 -19.09 -0.92 13.80
CA SER A 416 -18.25 -0.61 14.98
C SER A 416 -18.51 -1.51 16.18
N GLU A 417 -19.75 -1.97 16.35
CA GLU A 417 -20.11 -2.88 17.45
C GLU A 417 -19.30 -4.17 17.40
N GLY A 418 -19.05 -4.67 16.18
CA GLY A 418 -18.27 -5.89 15.94
C GLY A 418 -16.77 -5.76 16.23
N THR A 419 -16.24 -4.59 16.57
CA THR A 419 -14.82 -4.35 16.86
C THR A 419 -14.56 -3.71 18.22
N LYS A 420 -15.56 -3.51 19.07
CA LYS A 420 -15.39 -2.88 20.40
C LYS A 420 -14.32 -3.55 21.25
N GLU A 421 -14.30 -4.89 21.28
CA GLU A 421 -13.32 -5.64 22.04
C GLU A 421 -11.89 -5.37 21.50
N LEU A 422 -11.72 -5.43 20.18
CA LEU A 422 -10.45 -5.11 19.53
C LEU A 422 -10.02 -3.66 19.84
N ALA A 423 -10.94 -2.70 19.75
CA ALA A 423 -10.67 -1.30 20.05
C ALA A 423 -10.18 -1.10 21.50
N ASN A 424 -10.84 -1.72 22.48
CA ASN A 424 -10.40 -1.68 23.88
C ASN A 424 -9.00 -2.31 24.07
N ASN A 425 -8.74 -3.43 23.42
CA ASN A 425 -7.43 -4.08 23.47
C ASN A 425 -6.34 -3.20 22.87
N VAL A 426 -6.60 -2.54 21.73
CA VAL A 426 -5.67 -1.61 21.07
C VAL A 426 -5.40 -0.40 21.96
N VAL A 427 -6.43 0.22 22.55
CA VAL A 427 -6.27 1.34 23.48
C VAL A 427 -5.35 0.97 24.63
N LYS A 428 -5.62 -0.17 25.29
CA LYS A 428 -4.79 -0.64 26.41
C LYS A 428 -3.33 -0.85 25.98
N ILE A 429 -3.08 -1.48 24.83
CA ILE A 429 -1.74 -1.70 24.30
C ILE A 429 -1.03 -0.36 24.04
N CYS A 430 -1.72 0.61 23.42
CA CYS A 430 -1.14 1.92 23.13
C CYS A 430 -0.84 2.75 24.38
N GLU A 431 -1.65 2.60 25.46
CA GLU A 431 -1.42 3.26 26.74
C GLU A 431 -0.25 2.62 27.51
N ASP A 432 -0.08 1.30 27.43
CA ASP A 432 0.98 0.54 28.11
C ASP A 432 2.31 0.52 27.34
N ASN A 433 2.37 1.01 26.09
CA ASN A 433 3.54 0.91 25.22
C ASN A 433 4.72 1.79 25.68
N GLN A 434 5.88 1.17 25.85
CA GLN A 434 7.12 1.81 26.32
C GLN A 434 8.07 2.27 25.19
N ASP A 435 7.60 2.32 23.93
CA ASP A 435 8.41 2.70 22.76
C ASP A 435 9.73 1.91 22.64
N THR A 436 9.60 0.64 22.34
CA THR A 436 10.72 -0.27 22.07
C THR A 436 10.99 -0.48 20.59
N PHE A 437 10.49 0.41 19.73
CA PHE A 437 10.62 0.32 18.28
C PHE A 437 12.07 0.32 17.82
N LYS A 438 12.40 -0.57 16.90
CA LYS A 438 13.71 -0.65 16.24
C LYS A 438 13.57 -1.10 14.79
N TYR A 439 14.48 -0.66 13.95
CA TYR A 439 14.56 -1.14 12.58
C TYR A 439 15.23 -2.53 12.52
N LEU A 440 14.89 -3.29 11.48
CA LEU A 440 15.44 -4.64 11.30
C LEU A 440 16.95 -4.62 11.00
N TYR A 441 17.41 -3.55 10.35
CA TYR A 441 18.82 -3.36 9.98
C TYR A 441 19.22 -1.89 10.06
N GLU A 442 20.52 -1.65 10.18
CA GLU A 442 21.11 -0.31 10.19
C GLU A 442 21.33 0.22 8.77
N ASP A 443 21.29 1.55 8.59
CA ASP A 443 21.49 2.20 7.29
C ASP A 443 22.87 1.92 6.69
N LYS A 444 23.90 1.79 7.54
CA LYS A 444 25.30 1.57 7.13
C LYS A 444 25.61 0.16 6.61
N LEU A 445 24.71 -0.81 6.77
CA LEU A 445 24.90 -2.13 6.18
C LEU A 445 24.94 -2.00 4.65
N SER A 446 25.77 -2.82 3.97
CA SER A 446 25.76 -2.88 2.51
C SER A 446 24.38 -3.32 2.01
N LEU A 447 24.02 -2.91 0.79
CA LEU A 447 22.72 -3.24 0.20
C LEU A 447 22.47 -4.76 0.19
N PHE A 448 23.49 -5.55 -0.15
CA PHE A 448 23.37 -7.00 -0.16
C PHE A 448 23.12 -7.57 1.25
N LYS A 449 23.79 -7.03 2.27
CA LYS A 449 23.58 -7.44 3.67
C LYS A 449 22.18 -7.06 4.19
N LYS A 450 21.60 -5.95 3.74
CA LYS A 450 20.20 -5.61 4.05
C LYS A 450 19.22 -6.63 3.45
N ILE A 451 19.49 -7.08 2.21
CA ILE A 451 18.71 -8.13 1.55
C ILE A 451 18.82 -9.46 2.34
N GLU A 452 20.04 -9.88 2.70
CA GLU A 452 20.27 -11.08 3.51
C GLU A 452 19.53 -11.00 4.85
N LYS A 453 19.57 -9.83 5.52
CA LYS A 453 18.91 -9.64 6.81
C LYS A 453 17.40 -9.84 6.72
N ILE A 454 16.74 -9.27 5.71
CA ILE A 454 15.30 -9.47 5.47
C ILE A 454 15.02 -10.94 5.13
N ALA A 455 15.80 -11.54 4.22
CA ALA A 455 15.63 -12.92 3.80
C ALA A 455 15.71 -13.91 4.96
N GLN A 456 16.70 -13.76 5.81
CA GLN A 456 16.93 -14.64 6.95
C GLN A 456 15.93 -14.39 8.09
N GLU A 457 15.74 -13.12 8.47
CA GLU A 457 14.95 -12.77 9.66
C GLU A 457 13.44 -12.81 9.40
N ILE A 458 12.97 -12.38 8.21
CA ILE A 458 11.54 -12.28 7.90
C ILE A 458 11.05 -13.50 7.14
N TYR A 459 11.81 -13.94 6.12
CA TYR A 459 11.39 -15.07 5.27
C TYR A 459 11.92 -16.41 5.75
N HIS A 460 12.91 -16.45 6.62
CA HIS A 460 13.65 -17.65 7.06
C HIS A 460 14.26 -18.44 5.89
N ALA A 461 14.73 -17.70 4.88
CA ALA A 461 15.54 -18.28 3.81
C ALA A 461 16.91 -18.73 4.36
N SER A 462 17.47 -19.80 3.79
CA SER A 462 18.82 -20.27 4.14
C SER A 462 19.90 -19.36 3.57
N GLU A 463 19.69 -18.87 2.34
CA GLU A 463 20.65 -18.02 1.65
C GLU A 463 19.97 -17.10 0.62
N VAL A 464 20.71 -16.07 0.20
CA VAL A 464 20.37 -15.18 -0.89
C VAL A 464 21.34 -15.43 -2.06
N VAL A 465 20.80 -15.75 -3.23
CA VAL A 465 21.60 -15.98 -4.44
C VAL A 465 21.36 -14.84 -5.43
N ALA A 466 22.45 -14.28 -5.92
CA ALA A 466 22.45 -13.25 -6.96
C ALA A 466 23.60 -13.51 -7.94
N ASP A 467 23.36 -13.28 -9.22
CA ASP A 467 24.42 -13.40 -10.22
C ASP A 467 25.47 -12.27 -10.10
N THR A 468 26.57 -12.41 -10.81
CA THR A 468 27.66 -11.44 -10.80
C THR A 468 27.22 -10.05 -11.24
N LYS A 469 26.29 -9.95 -12.20
CA LYS A 469 25.78 -8.69 -12.72
C LYS A 469 24.98 -7.93 -11.65
N VAL A 470 24.09 -8.62 -10.93
CA VAL A 470 23.31 -8.03 -9.84
C VAL A 470 24.22 -7.57 -8.70
N ARG A 471 25.20 -8.38 -8.31
CA ARG A 471 26.17 -8.02 -7.26
C ARG A 471 26.99 -6.80 -7.66
N GLN A 472 27.44 -6.74 -8.90
CA GLN A 472 28.17 -5.60 -9.44
C GLN A 472 27.31 -4.33 -9.44
N GLN A 473 26.03 -4.45 -9.83
CA GLN A 473 25.11 -3.33 -9.85
C GLN A 473 24.82 -2.78 -8.46
N LEU A 474 24.65 -3.63 -7.46
CA LEU A 474 24.53 -3.19 -6.05
C LEU A 474 25.76 -2.43 -5.58
N LYS A 475 26.94 -2.92 -5.92
CA LYS A 475 28.21 -2.24 -5.61
C LYS A 475 28.31 -0.87 -6.30
N GLU A 476 27.92 -0.79 -7.58
CA GLU A 476 27.87 0.49 -8.31
C GLU A 476 26.89 1.49 -7.64
N PHE A 477 25.76 1.02 -7.09
CA PHE A 477 24.85 1.88 -6.33
C PHE A 477 25.51 2.39 -5.04
N GLU A 478 26.23 1.54 -4.31
CA GLU A 478 26.96 1.93 -3.10
C GLU A 478 28.05 2.97 -3.41
N GLU A 479 28.85 2.75 -4.45
CA GLU A 479 29.91 3.66 -4.91
C GLU A 479 29.36 5.04 -5.33
N LYS A 480 28.12 5.08 -5.84
CA LYS A 480 27.40 6.32 -6.20
C LYS A 480 26.70 7.00 -5.01
N GLY A 481 26.89 6.50 -3.79
CA GLY A 481 26.35 7.10 -2.56
C GLY A 481 24.95 6.59 -2.15
N TYR A 482 24.44 5.56 -2.80
CA TYR A 482 23.10 4.99 -2.49
C TYR A 482 23.15 3.82 -1.49
N GLY A 483 24.31 3.52 -0.90
CA GLY A 483 24.47 2.40 0.04
C GLY A 483 23.63 2.48 1.31
N ASN A 484 23.27 3.70 1.75
CA ASN A 484 22.43 3.90 2.94
C ASN A 484 20.93 3.75 2.68
N LEU A 485 20.50 3.58 1.42
CA LEU A 485 19.10 3.43 1.10
C LEU A 485 18.51 2.11 1.64
N PRO A 486 17.24 2.09 2.08
CA PRO A 486 16.55 0.85 2.38
C PRO A 486 16.30 0.03 1.12
N VAL A 487 16.08 -1.27 1.29
CA VAL A 487 15.76 -2.19 0.20
C VAL A 487 14.28 -2.56 0.23
N CYS A 488 13.68 -2.68 -0.94
CA CYS A 488 12.28 -3.04 -1.16
C CYS A 488 12.23 -4.41 -1.86
N ILE A 489 12.00 -5.47 -1.11
CA ILE A 489 11.93 -6.83 -1.68
C ILE A 489 10.64 -6.99 -2.46
N ALA A 490 10.78 -7.30 -3.74
CA ALA A 490 9.70 -7.56 -4.68
C ALA A 490 9.60 -9.06 -4.96
N LYS A 491 8.62 -9.73 -4.37
CA LYS A 491 8.36 -11.16 -4.51
C LYS A 491 6.87 -11.46 -4.50
N THR A 492 6.49 -12.71 -4.73
CA THR A 492 5.10 -13.16 -4.58
C THR A 492 4.57 -12.84 -3.17
N GLN A 493 3.32 -12.41 -3.10
CA GLN A 493 2.62 -12.16 -1.83
C GLN A 493 2.07 -13.43 -1.18
N TYR A 494 2.05 -14.56 -1.87
CA TYR A 494 1.34 -15.78 -1.45
C TYR A 494 2.18 -16.77 -0.63
N SER A 495 3.43 -16.44 -0.36
CA SER A 495 4.36 -17.27 0.43
C SER A 495 5.46 -16.40 1.04
N PHE A 496 6.07 -16.85 2.14
CA PHE A 496 7.33 -16.28 2.62
C PHE A 496 8.49 -16.53 1.64
N SER A 497 8.41 -17.60 0.83
CA SER A 497 9.37 -17.88 -0.24
C SER A 497 9.03 -17.14 -1.54
N THR A 498 9.76 -17.41 -2.61
CA THR A 498 9.45 -16.96 -3.97
C THR A 498 8.56 -17.93 -4.74
N ASP A 499 8.24 -19.11 -4.17
CA ASP A 499 7.27 -20.06 -4.72
C ASP A 499 5.89 -19.84 -4.08
N PRO A 500 4.85 -19.42 -4.84
CA PRO A 500 3.52 -19.17 -4.31
C PRO A 500 2.80 -20.44 -3.81
N ASN A 501 3.31 -21.63 -4.15
CA ASN A 501 2.73 -22.91 -3.75
C ASN A 501 3.20 -23.38 -2.36
N LEU A 502 4.32 -22.86 -1.86
CA LEU A 502 4.82 -23.17 -0.53
C LEU A 502 3.99 -22.42 0.53
N LYS A 503 2.96 -23.09 1.04
CA LYS A 503 2.02 -22.54 2.04
C LYS A 503 2.57 -22.67 3.48
N GLY A 504 1.84 -22.09 4.43
CA GLY A 504 2.22 -22.10 5.84
C GLY A 504 3.38 -21.19 6.17
N ALA A 505 4.46 -21.72 6.69
CA ALA A 505 5.68 -20.99 7.06
C ALA A 505 6.93 -21.72 6.57
N PRO A 506 7.21 -21.71 5.25
CA PRO A 506 8.40 -22.39 4.70
C PRO A 506 9.69 -21.83 5.31
N THR A 507 10.69 -22.69 5.43
CA THR A 507 12.04 -22.39 5.93
C THR A 507 13.09 -23.01 5.04
N GLY A 508 14.33 -22.52 5.11
CA GLY A 508 15.47 -23.14 4.43
C GLY A 508 15.46 -23.03 2.91
N HIS A 509 14.52 -22.24 2.35
CA HIS A 509 14.50 -21.96 0.92
C HIS A 509 15.56 -20.92 0.54
N VAL A 510 15.92 -20.92 -0.75
CA VAL A 510 16.82 -19.92 -1.34
C VAL A 510 16.00 -18.71 -1.79
N LEU A 511 16.51 -17.49 -1.54
CA LEU A 511 15.94 -16.27 -2.10
C LEU A 511 16.77 -15.83 -3.33
N PRO A 512 16.28 -16.06 -4.56
CA PRO A 512 16.98 -15.62 -5.76
C PRO A 512 16.73 -14.13 -6.02
N VAL A 513 17.80 -13.34 -6.18
CA VAL A 513 17.71 -11.96 -6.67
C VAL A 513 17.98 -11.96 -8.18
N ARG A 514 16.97 -11.63 -8.97
CA ARG A 514 17.03 -11.61 -10.43
C ARG A 514 17.45 -10.27 -11.00
N GLU A 515 17.04 -9.21 -10.35
CA GLU A 515 17.26 -7.82 -10.80
C GLU A 515 17.24 -6.88 -9.60
N VAL A 516 17.98 -5.78 -9.71
CA VAL A 516 17.88 -4.64 -8.79
C VAL A 516 17.63 -3.37 -9.57
N ARG A 517 16.77 -2.49 -9.04
CA ARG A 517 16.42 -1.21 -9.64
C ARG A 517 16.58 -0.11 -8.61
N LEU A 518 17.27 0.96 -8.98
CA LEU A 518 17.39 2.14 -8.13
C LEU A 518 16.17 3.05 -8.37
N SER A 519 15.37 3.26 -7.34
CA SER A 519 14.35 4.31 -7.29
C SER A 519 14.98 5.52 -6.59
N SER A 520 15.76 6.31 -7.35
CA SER A 520 16.62 7.36 -6.80
C SER A 520 15.84 8.53 -6.21
N GLY A 521 14.69 8.88 -6.80
CA GLY A 521 13.80 9.91 -6.28
C GLY A 521 12.99 9.43 -5.05
N ALA A 522 12.51 8.19 -5.06
CA ALA A 522 11.83 7.58 -3.92
C ALA A 522 12.80 7.17 -2.80
N GLU A 523 14.08 7.11 -3.08
CA GLU A 523 15.18 6.77 -2.15
C GLU A 523 15.06 5.38 -1.53
N PHE A 524 14.89 4.36 -2.37
CA PHE A 524 15.06 2.95 -2.02
C PHE A 524 15.53 2.12 -3.22
N VAL A 525 16.05 0.93 -2.95
CA VAL A 525 16.46 -0.03 -3.98
C VAL A 525 15.44 -1.15 -4.06
N VAL A 526 14.79 -1.32 -5.22
CA VAL A 526 13.90 -2.44 -5.50
C VAL A 526 14.73 -3.68 -5.80
N VAL A 527 14.43 -4.78 -5.11
CA VAL A 527 15.11 -6.08 -5.23
C VAL A 527 14.12 -7.10 -5.74
N VAL A 528 14.21 -7.46 -7.01
CA VAL A 528 13.27 -8.36 -7.68
C VAL A 528 13.71 -9.80 -7.45
N CYS A 529 12.92 -10.55 -6.66
CA CYS A 529 13.20 -11.92 -6.24
C CYS A 529 12.31 -12.97 -6.90
N GLY A 530 11.49 -12.60 -7.87
CA GLY A 530 10.57 -13.49 -8.56
C GLY A 530 10.01 -12.86 -9.83
N GLU A 531 8.96 -13.44 -10.38
CA GLU A 531 8.22 -12.83 -11.48
C GLU A 531 7.29 -11.75 -10.92
N ILE A 532 7.67 -10.49 -11.13
CA ILE A 532 6.91 -9.33 -10.68
C ILE A 532 6.33 -8.62 -11.89
N MET A 533 5.00 -8.51 -11.91
CA MET A 533 4.25 -7.82 -12.94
C MET A 533 4.05 -6.36 -12.57
N THR A 534 4.72 -5.46 -13.27
CA THR A 534 4.50 -4.01 -13.15
C THR A 534 3.39 -3.50 -14.07
N MET A 535 2.98 -4.32 -15.05
CA MET A 535 1.77 -4.12 -15.86
C MET A 535 0.94 -5.41 -15.82
N PRO A 536 -0.01 -5.54 -14.89
CA PRO A 536 -0.91 -6.68 -14.84
C PRO A 536 -1.75 -6.80 -16.11
N GLY A 537 -2.12 -8.01 -16.50
CA GLY A 537 -3.13 -8.22 -17.54
C GLY A 537 -4.51 -8.43 -16.93
N LEU A 538 -5.56 -8.19 -17.71
CA LEU A 538 -6.89 -8.63 -17.34
C LEU A 538 -6.92 -10.16 -17.22
N PRO A 539 -7.61 -10.73 -16.22
CA PRO A 539 -7.79 -12.18 -16.10
C PRO A 539 -8.70 -12.72 -17.19
N ARG A 540 -8.85 -14.05 -17.27
CA ARG A 540 -9.72 -14.69 -18.27
C ARG A 540 -11.17 -14.23 -18.18
N VAL A 541 -11.67 -13.99 -16.98
CA VAL A 541 -12.99 -13.39 -16.70
C VAL A 541 -12.73 -12.17 -15.81
N PRO A 542 -12.63 -10.98 -16.37
CA PRO A 542 -12.40 -9.77 -15.62
C PRO A 542 -13.67 -9.32 -14.88
N ALA A 543 -13.51 -8.55 -13.81
CA ALA A 543 -14.62 -7.91 -13.12
C ALA A 543 -15.43 -6.99 -14.07
N ALA A 544 -14.77 -6.41 -15.05
CA ALA A 544 -15.38 -5.59 -16.10
C ALA A 544 -16.57 -6.27 -16.81
N ASP A 545 -16.57 -7.59 -16.96
CA ASP A 545 -17.66 -8.34 -17.60
C ASP A 545 -19.01 -8.20 -16.85
N SER A 546 -18.97 -7.91 -15.56
CA SER A 546 -20.15 -7.75 -14.70
C SER A 546 -20.48 -6.30 -14.36
N ILE A 547 -19.58 -5.36 -14.65
CA ILE A 547 -19.77 -3.93 -14.34
C ILE A 547 -20.57 -3.27 -15.48
N LYS A 548 -21.70 -2.68 -15.16
CA LYS A 548 -22.58 -2.00 -16.12
C LYS A 548 -23.43 -0.94 -15.42
N LEU A 549 -24.10 -0.12 -16.21
CA LEU A 549 -25.20 0.73 -15.72
C LEU A 549 -26.54 0.01 -15.89
N ASN A 550 -27.42 0.15 -14.92
CA ASN A 550 -28.82 -0.24 -15.05
C ASN A 550 -29.65 0.87 -15.75
N ASP A 551 -30.94 0.63 -15.96
CA ASP A 551 -31.82 1.58 -16.63
C ASP A 551 -32.00 2.91 -15.87
N ALA A 552 -31.71 2.94 -14.57
CA ALA A 552 -31.74 4.15 -13.75
C ALA A 552 -30.39 4.91 -13.76
N GLY A 553 -29.38 4.41 -14.51
CA GLY A 553 -28.04 4.98 -14.56
C GLY A 553 -27.18 4.64 -13.33
N GLU A 554 -27.58 3.67 -12.52
CA GLU A 554 -26.81 3.21 -11.37
C GLU A 554 -25.84 2.10 -11.76
N ILE A 555 -24.68 2.07 -11.10
CA ILE A 555 -23.63 1.07 -11.36
C ILE A 555 -24.03 -0.28 -10.73
N GLU A 556 -23.95 -1.34 -11.50
CA GLU A 556 -24.07 -2.72 -11.04
C GLU A 556 -22.73 -3.46 -11.21
N GLY A 557 -22.48 -4.46 -10.36
CA GLY A 557 -21.29 -5.32 -10.48
C GLY A 557 -19.98 -4.70 -9.94
N LEU A 558 -20.00 -3.49 -9.44
CA LEU A 558 -18.85 -2.86 -8.78
C LEU A 558 -18.82 -3.33 -7.31
N PHE A 559 -18.33 -4.54 -7.04
CA PHE A 559 -18.17 -5.21 -5.71
C PHE A 559 -19.45 -5.46 -4.89
#